data_2614607c7532de61b1490ebf459cb366
#
_entry.id   2614607c7532de61b1490ebf459cb366
#
_cell.length_a   1.000
_cell.length_b   1.000
_cell.length_c   1.000
_cell.angle_alpha   90.00
_cell.angle_beta   90.00
_cell.angle_gamma   90.00
#
_symmetry.space_group_name_H-M   'P 1'
#
loop_
_entity.id
_entity.type
_entity.pdbx_description
1 polymer ?
#
loop_
_entity_poly.entity_id
_entity_poly.type
_entity_poly.pdbx_seq_one_letter_code
_entity_poly.pdbx_strand_id
1 'polypeptide(L)'
;PDAIYMYGWSWAHSASGTAQSWQPESALPLVRVGDSFVYEGTCYVFSWAGDIAFILTNPTGNTKVELPNENFDANSSVLSGNPTHFSLPTTEGYYKISVDLKEGITISEGEPSIVTPNGSSKFTLRYTLQ
;
A
#
# COMPACT_ATOMS: atom_id res chain seq x y z
N PRO A 1 7.26 -8.97 -7.87
CA PRO A 1 8.06 -8.86 -6.66
C PRO A 1 7.49 -9.72 -5.53
N ASP A 2 8.33 -10.03 -4.55
CA ASP A 2 7.89 -10.81 -3.38
C ASP A 2 7.15 -9.94 -2.36
N ALA A 3 7.37 -8.64 -2.39
CA ALA A 3 6.72 -7.68 -1.50
C ALA A 3 6.60 -6.32 -2.15
N ILE A 4 5.60 -5.57 -1.70
CA ILE A 4 5.50 -4.12 -1.87
C ILE A 4 5.43 -3.51 -0.46
N TYR A 5 5.56 -2.20 -0.33
CA TYR A 5 5.73 -1.58 0.98
C TYR A 5 4.75 -0.43 1.16
N MET A 6 4.09 -0.39 2.32
CA MET A 6 3.18 0.68 2.70
C MET A 6 3.84 1.62 3.68
N TYR A 7 3.75 2.93 3.47
CA TYR A 7 4.15 3.93 4.45
C TYR A 7 3.14 5.08 4.50
N GLY A 8 3.25 5.92 5.50
CA GLY A 8 2.31 7.00 5.72
C GLY A 8 2.24 7.35 7.20
N TRP A 9 1.08 7.76 7.67
CA TRP A 9 0.90 8.11 9.08
C TRP A 9 -0.45 7.60 9.63
N SER A 10 -0.63 7.69 10.94
CA SER A 10 -1.80 7.20 11.68
C SER A 10 -1.88 5.68 11.75
N TRP A 11 -0.76 5.00 11.70
CA TRP A 11 -0.67 3.56 11.88
C TRP A 11 0.66 3.19 12.57
N ALA A 12 0.72 1.99 13.10
CA ALA A 12 1.92 1.42 13.71
C ALA A 12 2.00 -0.07 13.40
N HIS A 13 3.19 -0.67 13.56
CA HIS A 13 3.35 -2.12 13.35
C HIS A 13 2.58 -2.94 14.37
N SER A 14 2.36 -2.38 15.57
CA SER A 14 1.53 -2.98 16.61
C SER A 14 0.86 -1.91 17.43
N ALA A 15 -0.16 -2.27 18.23
CA ALA A 15 -0.91 -1.33 19.06
C ALA A 15 -0.04 -0.59 20.08
N SER A 16 1.07 -1.20 20.51
CA SER A 16 2.05 -0.60 21.43
C SER A 16 3.26 -0.03 20.73
N GLY A 17 3.30 -0.08 19.40
CA GLY A 17 4.42 0.39 18.60
C GLY A 17 4.42 1.91 18.40
N THR A 18 5.51 2.39 17.82
CA THR A 18 5.65 3.80 17.47
C THR A 18 4.76 4.14 16.29
N ALA A 19 3.95 5.20 16.42
CA ALA A 19 3.16 5.70 15.31
C ALA A 19 4.07 6.16 14.17
N GLN A 20 3.75 5.73 12.97
CA GLN A 20 4.52 6.05 11.78
C GLN A 20 4.26 7.47 11.31
N SER A 21 5.24 8.06 10.62
CA SER A 21 5.14 9.41 10.05
C SER A 21 5.98 9.49 8.79
N TRP A 22 5.50 8.87 7.71
CA TRP A 22 6.12 8.90 6.38
C TRP A 22 7.60 8.46 6.37
N GLN A 23 7.91 7.42 7.13
CA GLN A 23 9.26 6.85 7.26
C GLN A 23 9.39 5.59 6.41
N PRO A 24 9.96 5.70 5.20
CA PRO A 24 10.05 4.56 4.30
C PRO A 24 10.92 3.42 4.84
N GLU A 25 11.92 3.73 5.66
CA GLU A 25 12.79 2.73 6.28
C GLU A 25 12.05 1.82 7.27
N SER A 26 10.88 2.23 7.75
CA SER A 26 10.03 1.43 8.63
C SER A 26 8.69 1.06 8.00
N ALA A 27 8.61 1.09 6.67
CA ALA A 27 7.41 0.73 5.93
C ALA A 27 6.92 -0.68 6.26
N LEU A 28 5.62 -0.90 6.16
CA LEU A 28 5.01 -2.21 6.34
C LEU A 28 5.19 -3.04 5.07
N PRO A 29 5.88 -4.18 5.13
CA PRO A 29 5.91 -5.08 3.99
C PRO A 29 4.53 -5.69 3.76
N LEU A 30 4.04 -5.62 2.53
CA LEU A 30 2.91 -6.41 2.07
C LEU A 30 3.47 -7.54 1.24
N VAL A 31 3.29 -8.77 1.72
CA VAL A 31 3.92 -9.96 1.15
C VAL A 31 2.97 -10.61 0.15
N ARG A 32 3.52 -11.05 -0.97
CA ARG A 32 2.78 -11.75 -2.00
C ARG A 32 2.16 -13.05 -1.46
N VAL A 33 0.89 -13.24 -1.75
CA VAL A 33 0.14 -14.41 -1.33
C VAL A 33 0.30 -15.51 -2.39
N GLY A 34 1.13 -16.51 -2.12
CA GLY A 34 1.41 -17.60 -3.05
C GLY A 34 1.88 -17.10 -4.41
N ASP A 35 1.30 -17.63 -5.48
CA ASP A 35 1.58 -17.21 -6.86
C ASP A 35 0.58 -16.17 -7.38
N SER A 36 -0.23 -15.60 -6.51
CA SER A 36 -1.23 -14.60 -6.86
C SER A 36 -0.59 -13.22 -7.09
N PHE A 37 -1.41 -12.25 -7.49
CA PHE A 37 -1.03 -10.83 -7.57
C PHE A 37 -1.48 -10.03 -6.36
N VAL A 38 -1.86 -10.73 -5.27
CA VAL A 38 -2.32 -10.13 -4.02
C VAL A 38 -1.17 -10.01 -3.04
N TYR A 39 -1.05 -8.83 -2.41
CA TYR A 39 -0.03 -8.50 -1.43
C TYR A 39 -0.71 -8.11 -0.12
N GLU A 40 -0.33 -8.73 0.99
CA GLU A 40 -1.01 -8.55 2.27
C GLU A 40 -0.05 -8.32 3.42
N GLY A 41 -0.47 -7.46 4.36
CA GLY A 41 0.20 -7.25 5.63
C GLY A 41 -0.80 -6.77 6.67
N THR A 42 -0.44 -6.87 7.94
CA THR A 42 -1.31 -6.47 9.06
C THR A 42 -0.61 -5.39 9.87
N CYS A 43 -1.35 -4.34 10.22
CA CYS A 43 -0.86 -3.27 11.07
C CYS A 43 -1.98 -2.77 11.99
N TYR A 44 -1.61 -1.95 12.97
CA TYR A 44 -2.55 -1.27 13.84
C TYR A 44 -2.83 0.13 13.30
N VAL A 45 -4.10 0.47 13.11
CA VAL A 45 -4.54 1.77 12.58
C VAL A 45 -5.16 2.59 13.69
N PHE A 46 -4.67 3.83 13.88
CA PHE A 46 -5.25 4.78 14.82
C PHE A 46 -6.41 5.53 14.16
N SER A 47 -7.26 6.18 14.98
CA SER A 47 -8.47 6.86 14.50
C SER A 47 -8.22 8.28 13.93
N TRP A 48 -6.99 8.62 13.58
CA TRP A 48 -6.59 10.00 13.27
C TRP A 48 -6.83 10.43 11.82
N ALA A 49 -7.52 9.63 11.03
CA ALA A 49 -7.79 9.91 9.62
C ALA A 49 -6.51 10.10 8.80
N GLY A 50 -5.56 9.19 8.97
CA GLY A 50 -4.28 9.26 8.25
C GLY A 50 -4.38 8.84 6.79
N ASP A 51 -3.26 8.98 6.09
CA ASP A 51 -3.13 8.52 4.71
C ASP A 51 -1.83 7.76 4.50
N ILE A 52 -1.80 6.99 3.43
CA ILE A 52 -0.71 6.08 3.08
C ILE A 52 -0.41 6.12 1.58
N ALA A 53 0.76 5.59 1.23
CA ALA A 53 1.16 5.30 -0.14
C ALA A 53 1.83 3.94 -0.18
N PHE A 54 1.92 3.35 -1.39
CA PHE A 54 2.56 2.06 -1.60
C PHE A 54 3.80 2.24 -2.46
N ILE A 55 4.93 1.69 -2.00
CA ILE A 55 6.22 1.75 -2.68
C ILE A 55 6.49 0.39 -3.32
N LEU A 56 6.81 0.40 -4.60
CA LEU A 56 7.09 -0.81 -5.36
C LEU A 56 8.52 -1.34 -5.17
N THR A 57 9.42 -0.46 -4.79
CA THR A 57 10.85 -0.80 -4.63
C THR A 57 11.22 -0.88 -3.17
N ASN A 58 12.40 -1.44 -2.90
CA ASN A 58 12.96 -1.43 -1.55
C ASN A 58 12.94 0.00 -0.98
N PRO A 59 12.25 0.24 0.13
CA PRO A 59 12.08 1.59 0.68
C PRO A 59 13.35 2.23 1.20
N THR A 60 14.42 1.44 1.40
CA THR A 60 15.73 1.95 1.83
C THR A 60 16.60 2.43 0.67
N GLY A 61 16.16 2.23 -0.57
CA GLY A 61 16.87 2.70 -1.75
C GLY A 61 16.67 4.19 -2.01
N ASN A 62 17.50 4.73 -2.91
CA ASN A 62 17.44 6.14 -3.27
C ASN A 62 16.24 6.51 -4.14
N THR A 63 15.68 5.53 -4.86
CA THR A 63 14.54 5.75 -5.74
C THR A 63 13.30 5.09 -5.15
N LYS A 64 12.28 5.88 -4.87
CA LYS A 64 10.99 5.41 -4.42
C LYS A 64 9.98 5.60 -5.53
N VAL A 65 9.35 4.51 -5.97
CA VAL A 65 8.27 4.56 -6.94
C VAL A 65 6.98 4.21 -6.24
N GLU A 66 6.09 5.20 -6.16
CA GLU A 66 4.78 5.03 -5.53
C GLU A 66 3.74 4.64 -6.56
N LEU A 67 2.81 3.78 -6.17
CA LEU A 67 1.71 3.38 -7.03
C LEU A 67 0.77 4.57 -7.28
N PRO A 68 0.45 4.89 -8.55
CA PRO A 68 -0.54 5.93 -8.85
C PRO A 68 -1.93 5.46 -8.41
N ASN A 69 -2.63 6.30 -7.67
CA ASN A 69 -3.96 5.92 -7.20
C ASN A 69 -5.00 5.89 -8.33
N GLU A 70 -4.75 6.55 -9.45
CA GLU A 70 -5.62 6.47 -10.64
C GLU A 70 -5.69 5.06 -11.24
N ASN A 71 -4.72 4.20 -10.92
CA ASN A 71 -4.71 2.81 -11.37
C ASN A 71 -5.56 1.89 -10.48
N PHE A 72 -6.17 2.43 -9.44
CA PHE A 72 -7.00 1.70 -8.50
C PHE A 72 -8.49 1.92 -8.79
N ASP A 73 -9.32 0.93 -8.45
CA ASP A 73 -10.77 1.03 -8.64
C ASP A 73 -11.41 2.01 -7.64
N ALA A 74 -12.69 2.34 -7.89
CA ALA A 74 -13.42 3.34 -7.13
C ALA A 74 -13.64 2.97 -5.65
N ASN A 75 -13.44 1.71 -5.27
CA ASN A 75 -13.64 1.24 -3.89
C ASN A 75 -12.34 1.26 -3.07
N SER A 76 -11.24 1.75 -3.64
CA SER A 76 -9.90 1.62 -3.06
C SER A 76 -9.49 2.78 -2.16
N SER A 77 -10.42 3.55 -1.63
CA SER A 77 -10.16 4.65 -0.68
C SER A 77 -9.12 5.66 -1.17
N VAL A 78 -9.18 5.99 -2.44
CA VAL A 78 -8.27 6.96 -3.07
C VAL A 78 -8.46 8.33 -2.44
N LEU A 79 -7.36 8.97 -2.04
CA LEU A 79 -7.39 10.32 -1.49
C LEU A 79 -7.46 11.34 -2.63
N SER A 80 -8.57 12.07 -2.69
CA SER A 80 -8.80 13.10 -3.71
C SER A 80 -7.75 14.20 -3.63
N GLY A 81 -7.24 14.62 -4.79
CA GLY A 81 -6.26 15.71 -4.87
C GLY A 81 -4.81 15.31 -4.63
N ASN A 82 -4.54 14.03 -4.44
CA ASN A 82 -3.19 13.51 -4.28
C ASN A 82 -2.98 12.33 -5.24
N PRO A 83 -1.92 12.30 -6.06
CA PRO A 83 -1.78 11.28 -7.10
C PRO A 83 -1.40 9.89 -6.61
N THR A 84 -0.90 9.75 -5.39
CA THR A 84 -0.38 8.46 -4.90
C THR A 84 -0.87 8.07 -3.51
N HIS A 85 -1.73 8.86 -2.89
CA HIS A 85 -2.18 8.61 -1.52
C HIS A 85 -3.55 7.96 -1.45
N PHE A 86 -3.75 7.20 -0.36
CA PHE A 86 -5.01 6.54 -0.02
C PHE A 86 -5.35 6.87 1.43
N SER A 87 -6.62 7.04 1.73
CA SER A 87 -7.06 7.28 3.11
C SER A 87 -7.15 5.98 3.89
N LEU A 88 -6.74 6.02 5.17
CA LEU A 88 -6.92 4.90 6.11
C LEU A 88 -8.32 4.91 6.72
N PRO A 89 -8.78 3.75 7.23
CA PRO A 89 -9.99 3.72 8.05
C PRO A 89 -9.87 4.59 9.29
N THR A 90 -10.99 5.08 9.81
CA THR A 90 -11.03 5.89 11.03
C THR A 90 -11.47 5.10 12.26
N THR A 91 -11.94 3.89 12.10
CA THR A 91 -12.21 2.96 13.22
C THR A 91 -10.89 2.32 13.63
N GLU A 92 -10.47 2.58 14.87
CA GLU A 92 -9.18 2.09 15.35
C GLU A 92 -9.17 0.58 15.53
N GLY A 93 -8.05 -0.07 15.19
CA GLY A 93 -7.86 -1.50 15.39
C GLY A 93 -6.79 -2.08 14.47
N TYR A 94 -6.60 -3.40 14.57
CA TYR A 94 -5.74 -4.12 13.62
C TYR A 94 -6.48 -4.32 12.30
N TYR A 95 -5.78 -4.07 11.20
CA TYR A 95 -6.31 -4.27 9.85
C TYR A 95 -5.35 -5.10 9.03
N LYS A 96 -5.93 -6.00 8.25
CA LYS A 96 -5.23 -6.58 7.11
C LYS A 96 -5.35 -5.59 5.96
N ILE A 97 -4.20 -5.19 5.43
CA ILE A 97 -4.09 -4.36 4.24
C ILE A 97 -3.84 -5.29 3.06
N SER A 98 -4.69 -5.24 2.06
CA SER A 98 -4.60 -6.11 0.89
C SER A 98 -4.61 -5.29 -0.37
N VAL A 99 -3.60 -5.49 -1.22
CA VAL A 99 -3.49 -4.85 -2.54
C VAL A 99 -3.46 -5.93 -3.60
N ASP A 100 -4.45 -5.91 -4.48
CA ASP A 100 -4.51 -6.81 -5.63
C ASP A 100 -4.05 -6.05 -6.87
N LEU A 101 -2.88 -6.41 -7.39
CA LEU A 101 -2.28 -5.79 -8.56
C LEU A 101 -2.74 -6.44 -9.86
N LYS A 102 -3.64 -7.42 -9.79
CA LYS A 102 -4.16 -8.14 -10.95
C LYS A 102 -3.01 -8.75 -11.78
N GLU A 103 -2.97 -8.45 -13.06
CA GLU A 103 -1.89 -8.89 -13.95
C GLU A 103 -0.90 -7.76 -14.26
N GLY A 104 -1.05 -6.63 -13.58
CA GLY A 104 -0.64 -5.33 -14.12
C GLY A 104 0.76 -4.87 -13.83
N ILE A 105 1.59 -5.55 -13.01
CA ILE A 105 2.90 -4.98 -12.66
C ILE A 105 4.03 -5.92 -12.98
N THR A 106 4.93 -5.44 -13.83
CA THR A 106 6.26 -6.00 -13.98
C THR A 106 7.23 -5.06 -13.28
N ILE A 107 7.88 -5.54 -12.23
CA ILE A 107 8.99 -4.83 -11.60
C ILE A 107 10.25 -5.54 -12.03
N SER A 108 11.07 -4.85 -12.80
CA SER A 108 12.42 -5.32 -13.12
C SER A 108 13.39 -4.79 -12.08
N GLU A 109 14.40 -5.59 -11.73
CA GLU A 109 15.48 -5.14 -10.85
C GLU A 109 16.16 -3.89 -11.43
N GLY A 110 16.29 -2.86 -10.59
CA GLY A 110 17.02 -1.64 -10.93
C GLY A 110 16.15 -0.52 -11.52
N GLU A 111 15.07 -0.84 -12.24
CA GLU A 111 14.16 0.16 -12.80
C GLU A 111 12.72 -0.30 -12.67
N PRO A 112 12.04 0.13 -11.61
CA PRO A 112 10.63 -0.21 -11.45
C PRO A 112 9.81 0.48 -12.53
N SER A 113 9.06 -0.31 -13.31
CA SER A 113 8.09 0.19 -14.26
C SER A 113 6.69 -0.16 -13.79
N ILE A 114 5.83 0.84 -13.78
CA ILE A 114 4.43 0.64 -13.48
C ILE A 114 3.72 0.35 -14.79
N VAL A 115 3.15 -0.83 -14.89
CA VAL A 115 2.29 -1.17 -16.02
C VAL A 115 0.90 -0.65 -15.67
N THR A 116 0.39 0.27 -16.49
CA THR A 116 -0.99 0.75 -16.35
C THR A 116 -1.95 -0.41 -16.60
N PRO A 117 -2.88 -0.68 -15.67
CA PRO A 117 -3.84 -1.77 -15.86
C PRO A 117 -4.73 -1.50 -17.06
N ASN A 118 -5.08 -2.57 -17.78
CA ASN A 118 -5.95 -2.50 -18.95
C ASN A 118 -7.42 -2.50 -18.54
N GLY A 119 -8.17 -1.49 -18.98
CA GLY A 119 -9.63 -1.47 -18.88
C GLY A 119 -10.16 -1.70 -17.45
N SER A 120 -10.91 -2.80 -17.27
CA SER A 120 -11.54 -3.17 -16.01
C SER A 120 -10.58 -3.85 -15.01
N SER A 121 -9.32 -4.04 -15.37
CA SER A 121 -8.32 -4.73 -14.52
C SER A 121 -7.62 -3.77 -13.57
N LYS A 122 -8.30 -2.74 -13.08
CA LYS A 122 -7.73 -1.80 -12.11
C LYS A 122 -7.40 -2.52 -10.81
N PHE A 123 -6.38 -2.01 -10.13
CA PHE A 123 -5.94 -2.53 -8.84
C PHE A 123 -7.00 -2.32 -7.76
N THR A 124 -6.99 -3.15 -6.73
CA THR A 124 -7.93 -3.05 -5.61
C THR A 124 -7.19 -3.01 -4.29
N LEU A 125 -7.44 -1.97 -3.50
CA LEU A 125 -7.01 -1.87 -2.10
C LEU A 125 -8.19 -2.21 -1.20
N ARG A 126 -7.96 -3.08 -0.21
CA ARG A 126 -8.96 -3.44 0.80
C ARG A 126 -8.37 -3.39 2.19
N TYR A 127 -9.16 -2.89 3.11
CA TYR A 127 -8.88 -2.94 4.54
C TYR A 127 -9.86 -3.89 5.21
N THR A 128 -9.36 -4.84 5.98
CA THR A 128 -10.21 -5.79 6.71
C THR A 128 -9.90 -5.72 8.19
N LEU A 129 -10.85 -5.22 8.98
CA LEU A 129 -10.74 -5.18 10.44
C LEU A 129 -10.65 -6.60 10.99
N GLN A 130 -9.65 -6.82 11.81
CA GLN A 130 -9.35 -8.14 12.39
C GLN A 130 -10.09 -8.39 13.71
#